data_dfc8a1e30248369282f78b14c5e00b45
#
_entry.id   dfc8a1e30248369282f78b14c5e00b45
#
_cell.length_a   1.000
_cell.length_b   1.000
_cell.length_c   1.000
_cell.angle_alpha   90.00
_cell.angle_beta   90.00
_cell.angle_gamma   90.00
#
_symmetry.space_group_name_H-M   'P 1'
#
loop_
_entity.id
_entity.type
_entity.pdbx_description
1 polymer ?
#
loop_
_entity_poly.entity_id
_entity_poly.type
_entity_poly.pdbx_seq_one_letter_code
_entity_poly.pdbx_strand_id
1 'polypeptide(L)'
;MRQPKPKKLEVYALLSGLPFSKIFTDKLVAVQQNITEVLDDCLHYWVLPSNFGVEYCVFKWPEDNWNESWLSPIKKELSLLDNSSFLFTVHGIQVNPDGCVVAKGYDEENTIFSIRKKMKDNIIFLPKKQSGWSHIPIGRILEPIGSKKFILLENLISELSNILIVADTISSIKLVHEHRWY
;
A
#
# COMPACT_ATOMS: atom_id res chain seq x y z
N MET A 1 9.03 -19.67 15.97
CA MET A 1 8.45 -19.07 14.74
C MET A 1 9.57 -18.41 13.96
N ARG A 2 9.71 -18.72 12.67
CA ARG A 2 10.69 -18.06 11.80
C ARG A 2 10.27 -16.59 11.63
N GLN A 3 11.21 -15.67 11.76
CA GLN A 3 10.92 -14.25 11.58
C GLN A 3 11.52 -13.75 10.24
N PRO A 4 10.77 -12.99 9.43
CA PRO A 4 11.30 -12.40 8.22
C PRO A 4 12.38 -11.37 8.56
N LYS A 5 13.42 -11.32 7.72
CA LYS A 5 14.50 -10.34 7.85
C LYS A 5 14.31 -9.23 6.82
N PRO A 6 14.17 -7.97 7.25
CA PRO A 6 14.05 -6.86 6.31
C PRO A 6 15.34 -6.65 5.53
N LYS A 7 15.20 -6.23 4.28
CA LYS A 7 16.30 -5.69 3.49
C LYS A 7 16.38 -4.18 3.71
N LYS A 8 17.60 -3.65 3.80
CA LYS A 8 17.80 -2.19 3.74
C LYS A 8 17.64 -1.77 2.29
N LEU A 9 16.55 -1.13 1.99
CA LEU A 9 16.23 -0.59 0.68
C LEU A 9 15.62 0.79 0.87
N GLU A 10 15.85 1.69 -0.09
CA GLU A 10 15.33 3.04 -0.02
C GLU A 10 14.29 3.26 -1.11
N VAL A 11 13.10 3.68 -0.69
CA VAL A 11 12.01 4.07 -1.56
C VAL A 11 11.54 5.46 -1.17
N TYR A 12 11.34 6.34 -2.15
CA TYR A 12 10.67 7.62 -1.94
C TYR A 12 9.29 7.54 -2.61
N ALA A 13 8.25 7.76 -1.83
CA ALA A 13 6.87 7.67 -2.30
C ALA A 13 5.99 8.79 -1.75
N LEU A 14 4.92 9.08 -2.46
CA LEU A 14 3.86 9.97 -2.01
C LEU A 14 2.70 9.12 -1.51
N LEU A 15 2.38 9.26 -0.24
CA LEU A 15 1.39 8.44 0.46
C LEU A 15 0.38 9.29 1.23
N SER A 16 -0.81 8.72 1.47
CA SER A 16 -1.79 9.19 2.45
C SER A 16 -2.21 8.08 3.40
N GLY A 17 -2.94 8.46 4.48
CA GLY A 17 -3.43 7.50 5.47
C GLY A 17 -2.40 7.15 6.55
N LEU A 18 -1.42 8.02 6.76
CA LEU A 18 -0.34 7.81 7.74
C LEU A 18 -0.47 8.79 8.92
N PRO A 19 -1.25 8.44 9.96
CA PRO A 19 -2.06 7.23 10.12
C PRO A 19 -3.48 7.37 9.55
N PHE A 20 -4.11 6.25 9.24
CA PHE A 20 -5.57 6.14 9.12
C PHE A 20 -6.24 6.22 10.51
N SER A 21 -7.58 6.35 10.53
CA SER A 21 -8.34 6.26 11.76
C SER A 21 -8.15 4.90 12.44
N LYS A 22 -8.39 4.87 13.76
CA LYS A 22 -8.29 3.60 14.52
C LYS A 22 -9.27 2.55 14.00
N ILE A 23 -10.49 2.95 13.65
CA ILE A 23 -11.50 2.04 13.12
C ILE A 23 -11.02 1.42 11.81
N PHE A 24 -10.43 2.23 10.93
CA PHE A 24 -9.90 1.75 9.66
C PHE A 24 -8.75 0.74 9.86
N THR A 25 -7.79 1.09 10.71
CA THR A 25 -6.64 0.22 10.98
C THR A 25 -7.06 -1.08 11.66
N ASP A 26 -7.98 -1.05 12.64
CA ASP A 26 -8.47 -2.24 13.33
C ASP A 26 -9.15 -3.22 12.37
N LYS A 27 -9.88 -2.73 11.37
CA LYS A 27 -10.52 -3.59 10.34
C LYS A 27 -9.48 -4.30 9.47
N LEU A 28 -8.42 -3.60 9.05
CA LEU A 28 -7.34 -4.23 8.26
C LEU A 28 -6.50 -5.20 9.11
N VAL A 29 -6.30 -4.90 10.39
CA VAL A 29 -5.65 -5.84 11.33
C VAL A 29 -6.48 -7.11 11.51
N ALA A 30 -7.80 -7.02 11.60
CA ALA A 30 -8.67 -8.20 11.65
C ALA A 30 -8.52 -9.07 10.38
N VAL A 31 -8.39 -8.45 9.21
CA VAL A 31 -8.10 -9.18 7.97
C VAL A 31 -6.72 -9.87 8.03
N GLN A 32 -5.68 -9.19 8.53
CA GLN A 32 -4.37 -9.81 8.72
C GLN A 32 -4.46 -11.03 9.65
N GLN A 33 -5.22 -10.94 10.74
CA GLN A 33 -5.43 -12.05 11.68
C GLN A 33 -6.12 -13.24 11.03
N ASN A 34 -7.22 -13.02 10.28
CA ASN A 34 -7.92 -14.10 9.57
C ASN A 34 -7.00 -14.82 8.57
N ILE A 35 -6.17 -14.06 7.84
CA ILE A 35 -5.20 -14.67 6.92
C ILE A 35 -4.09 -15.40 7.70
N THR A 36 -3.63 -14.88 8.83
CA THR A 36 -2.65 -15.54 9.69
C THR A 36 -3.11 -16.93 10.14
N GLU A 37 -4.39 -17.06 10.52
CA GLU A 37 -4.97 -18.36 10.92
C GLU A 37 -4.89 -19.40 9.79
N VAL A 38 -5.07 -18.97 8.55
CA VAL A 38 -4.92 -19.86 7.37
C VAL A 38 -3.46 -20.18 7.07
N LEU A 39 -2.58 -19.18 7.19
CA LEU A 39 -1.14 -19.34 6.89
C LEU A 39 -0.43 -20.17 7.97
N ASP A 40 -0.88 -20.07 9.24
CA ASP A 40 -0.35 -20.80 10.39
C ASP A 40 1.19 -20.66 10.52
N ASP A 41 1.96 -21.71 10.16
CA ASP A 41 3.43 -21.75 10.25
C ASP A 41 4.16 -21.19 9.00
N CYS A 42 3.43 -20.84 7.94
CA CYS A 42 4.03 -20.27 6.74
C CYS A 42 4.71 -18.92 7.01
N LEU A 43 5.88 -18.73 6.44
CA LEU A 43 6.60 -17.47 6.61
C LEU A 43 5.86 -16.33 5.92
N HIS A 44 5.47 -15.34 6.70
CA HIS A 44 4.79 -14.13 6.22
C HIS A 44 5.22 -12.90 7.01
N TYR A 45 4.90 -11.74 6.49
CA TYR A 45 5.12 -10.44 7.11
C TYR A 45 3.85 -9.61 7.07
N TRP A 46 3.54 -8.93 8.15
CA TRP A 46 2.45 -7.96 8.21
C TRP A 46 2.98 -6.54 8.33
N VAL A 47 2.44 -5.66 7.51
CA VAL A 47 2.68 -4.22 7.65
C VAL A 47 2.07 -3.75 8.96
N LEU A 48 2.84 -2.96 9.72
CA LEU A 48 2.33 -2.38 10.97
C LEU A 48 1.18 -1.41 10.67
N PRO A 49 0.13 -1.35 11.52
CA PRO A 49 -1.02 -0.46 11.29
C PRO A 49 -0.65 1.01 11.12
N SER A 50 0.41 1.47 11.81
CA SER A 50 0.96 2.83 11.65
C SER A 50 1.55 3.12 10.26
N ASN A 51 1.81 2.08 9.48
CA ASN A 51 2.44 2.16 8.17
C ASN A 51 1.47 1.82 7.03
N PHE A 52 0.19 1.60 7.32
CA PHE A 52 -0.81 1.49 6.26
C PHE A 52 -0.89 2.80 5.51
N GLY A 53 -0.76 2.74 4.19
CA GLY A 53 -0.80 3.93 3.36
C GLY A 53 -1.31 3.64 1.96
N VAL A 54 -2.01 4.61 1.40
CA VAL A 54 -2.39 4.63 -0.02
C VAL A 54 -1.30 5.32 -0.80
N GLU A 55 -0.73 4.63 -1.77
CA GLU A 55 0.32 5.16 -2.63
C GLU A 55 -0.26 5.97 -3.79
N TYR A 56 0.21 7.20 -3.96
CA TYR A 56 -0.05 8.01 -5.14
C TYR A 56 0.99 7.75 -6.22
N CYS A 57 2.27 7.90 -5.91
CA CYS A 57 3.36 7.60 -6.83
C CYS A 57 4.66 7.31 -6.08
N VAL A 58 5.56 6.59 -6.75
CA VAL A 58 6.91 6.29 -6.29
C VAL A 58 7.90 7.11 -7.11
N PHE A 59 8.73 7.89 -6.43
CA PHE A 59 9.79 8.71 -7.05
C PHE A 59 11.12 7.96 -7.18
N LYS A 60 11.34 6.96 -6.33
CA LYS A 60 12.52 6.11 -6.34
C LYS A 60 12.15 4.70 -5.91
N TRP A 61 12.38 3.73 -6.78
CA TRP A 61 12.38 2.31 -6.41
C TRP A 61 13.74 1.90 -5.84
N PRO A 62 13.85 0.72 -5.17
CA PRO A 62 15.10 0.29 -4.54
C PRO A 62 16.32 0.32 -5.46
N GLU A 63 16.15 -0.09 -6.71
CA GLU A 63 17.21 -0.21 -7.70
C GLU A 63 17.49 1.07 -8.49
N ASP A 64 16.64 2.09 -8.34
CA ASP A 64 16.80 3.34 -9.08
C ASP A 64 17.94 4.19 -8.49
N ASN A 65 18.64 4.89 -9.37
CA ASN A 65 19.54 5.95 -8.95
C ASN A 65 18.73 7.10 -8.33
N TRP A 66 19.32 7.76 -7.34
CA TRP A 66 18.71 8.89 -6.68
C TRP A 66 19.62 10.11 -6.71
N ASN A 67 19.02 11.29 -6.92
CA ASN A 67 19.69 12.57 -6.80
C ASN A 67 18.94 13.42 -5.78
N GLU A 68 19.62 13.83 -4.72
CA GLU A 68 19.04 14.63 -3.63
C GLU A 68 18.44 15.96 -4.12
N SER A 69 18.93 16.50 -5.24
CA SER A 69 18.34 17.70 -5.84
C SER A 69 16.89 17.51 -6.31
N TRP A 70 16.43 16.27 -6.51
CA TRP A 70 15.06 15.94 -6.89
C TRP A 70 14.04 16.16 -5.77
N LEU A 71 14.49 16.22 -4.51
CA LEU A 71 13.60 16.51 -3.38
C LEU A 71 12.96 17.91 -3.47
N SER A 72 13.70 18.89 -3.98
CA SER A 72 13.19 20.26 -4.09
C SER A 72 11.99 20.38 -5.04
N PRO A 73 12.05 19.93 -6.30
CA PRO A 73 10.89 19.95 -7.18
C PRO A 73 9.73 19.07 -6.68
N ILE A 74 9.99 17.92 -6.05
CA ILE A 74 8.92 17.10 -5.46
C ILE A 74 8.18 17.87 -4.36
N LYS A 75 8.91 18.49 -3.43
CA LYS A 75 8.32 19.29 -2.35
C LYS A 75 7.55 20.50 -2.89
N LYS A 76 8.04 21.13 -3.95
CA LYS A 76 7.34 22.22 -4.62
C LYS A 76 6.00 21.74 -5.19
N GLU A 77 5.98 20.65 -5.96
CA GLU A 77 4.74 20.11 -6.52
C GLU A 77 3.78 19.66 -5.41
N LEU A 78 4.30 19.04 -4.34
CA LEU A 78 3.50 18.65 -3.19
C LEU A 78 2.81 19.87 -2.54
N SER A 79 3.49 21.01 -2.41
CA SER A 79 2.91 22.24 -1.85
C SER A 79 1.82 22.87 -2.73
N LEU A 80 1.73 22.48 -4.01
CA LEU A 80 0.72 22.92 -4.97
C LEU A 80 -0.47 21.95 -5.10
N LEU A 81 -0.43 20.83 -4.37
CA LEU A 81 -1.57 19.92 -4.33
C LEU A 81 -2.69 20.51 -3.48
N ASP A 82 -3.91 20.31 -3.98
CA ASP A 82 -5.09 20.53 -3.14
C ASP A 82 -5.14 19.38 -2.11
N ASN A 83 -5.09 19.76 -0.82
CA ASN A 83 -5.18 18.82 0.29
C ASN A 83 -6.63 18.66 0.77
N SER A 84 -7.61 18.86 -0.11
CA SER A 84 -8.99 18.55 0.20
C SER A 84 -9.13 17.07 0.61
N SER A 85 -9.93 16.85 1.63
CA SER A 85 -10.23 15.49 2.08
C SER A 85 -11.17 14.80 1.10
N PHE A 86 -10.99 13.50 0.91
CA PHE A 86 -11.86 12.68 0.09
C PHE A 86 -12.16 11.34 0.78
N LEU A 87 -13.28 10.74 0.43
CA LEU A 87 -13.67 9.43 0.94
C LEU A 87 -12.87 8.34 0.21
N PHE A 88 -12.20 7.50 1.00
CA PHE A 88 -11.49 6.32 0.51
C PHE A 88 -12.13 5.07 1.10
N THR A 89 -12.52 4.14 0.24
CA THR A 89 -13.16 2.89 0.63
C THR A 89 -12.29 1.69 0.28
N VAL A 90 -12.33 0.66 1.12
CA VAL A 90 -11.68 -0.62 0.85
C VAL A 90 -12.76 -1.66 0.53
N HIS A 91 -12.73 -2.16 -0.70
CA HIS A 91 -13.58 -3.25 -1.17
C HIS A 91 -12.71 -4.44 -1.56
N GLY A 92 -12.66 -5.41 -0.66
CA GLY A 92 -11.99 -6.66 -0.91
C GLY A 92 -10.47 -6.67 -0.67
N ILE A 93 -9.97 -7.89 -0.63
CA ILE A 93 -8.55 -8.23 -0.44
C ILE A 93 -8.10 -9.01 -1.67
N GLN A 94 -6.82 -8.89 -1.99
CA GLN A 94 -6.17 -9.65 -3.06
C GLN A 94 -4.79 -10.10 -2.60
N VAL A 95 -4.40 -11.29 -3.02
CA VAL A 95 -3.02 -11.78 -2.94
C VAL A 95 -2.44 -11.78 -4.34
N ASN A 96 -1.36 -11.05 -4.53
CA ASN A 96 -0.66 -10.97 -5.81
C ASN A 96 0.26 -12.18 -6.03
N PRO A 97 0.67 -12.48 -7.27
CA PRO A 97 1.57 -13.61 -7.55
C PRO A 97 2.93 -13.54 -6.83
N ASP A 98 3.38 -12.35 -6.46
CA ASP A 98 4.61 -12.13 -5.69
C ASP A 98 4.41 -12.30 -4.17
N GLY A 99 3.22 -12.73 -3.74
CA GLY A 99 2.85 -12.92 -2.34
C GLY A 99 2.37 -11.65 -1.64
N CYS A 100 2.39 -10.48 -2.27
CA CYS A 100 1.90 -9.25 -1.66
C CYS A 100 0.40 -9.34 -1.39
N VAL A 101 -0.01 -9.11 -0.14
CA VAL A 101 -1.41 -9.05 0.30
C VAL A 101 -1.83 -7.59 0.33
N VAL A 102 -2.86 -7.26 -0.44
CA VAL A 102 -3.31 -5.88 -0.61
C VAL A 102 -4.80 -5.72 -0.34
N ALA A 103 -5.17 -4.63 0.31
CA ALA A 103 -6.53 -4.16 0.43
C ALA A 103 -6.86 -3.30 -0.81
N LYS A 104 -7.89 -3.67 -1.57
CA LYS A 104 -8.30 -2.96 -2.80
C LYS A 104 -9.04 -1.68 -2.41
N GLY A 105 -8.50 -0.56 -2.87
CA GLY A 105 -9.02 0.77 -2.55
C GLY A 105 -9.77 1.42 -3.69
N TYR A 106 -10.74 2.24 -3.35
CA TYR A 106 -11.55 3.00 -4.28
C TYR A 106 -11.71 4.43 -3.80
N ASP A 107 -11.68 5.34 -4.75
CA ASP A 107 -11.83 6.78 -4.62
C ASP A 107 -12.79 7.23 -5.72
N GLU A 108 -14.05 7.46 -5.37
CA GLU A 108 -15.11 7.81 -6.32
C GLU A 108 -14.87 9.17 -6.99
N GLU A 109 -14.17 10.07 -6.30
CA GLU A 109 -13.85 11.41 -6.82
C GLU A 109 -12.64 11.41 -7.75
N ASN A 110 -11.94 10.27 -7.91
CA ASN A 110 -10.72 10.11 -8.70
C ASN A 110 -9.57 11.05 -8.26
N THR A 111 -9.54 11.46 -7.00
CA THR A 111 -8.51 12.35 -6.44
C THR A 111 -7.12 11.74 -6.54
N ILE A 112 -6.99 10.43 -6.24
CA ILE A 112 -5.72 9.72 -6.32
C ILE A 112 -5.17 9.74 -7.76
N PHE A 113 -6.01 9.46 -8.74
CA PHE A 113 -5.60 9.45 -10.15
C PHE A 113 -5.30 10.86 -10.68
N SER A 114 -6.03 11.88 -10.20
CA SER A 114 -5.76 13.28 -10.53
C SER A 114 -4.40 13.72 -10.00
N ILE A 115 -4.05 13.36 -8.77
CA ILE A 115 -2.74 13.63 -8.17
C ILE A 115 -1.62 12.89 -8.92
N ARG A 116 -1.82 11.59 -9.24
CA ARG A 116 -0.86 10.82 -10.06
C ARG A 116 -0.60 11.48 -11.40
N LYS A 117 -1.66 11.91 -12.08
CA LYS A 117 -1.55 12.61 -13.36
C LYS A 117 -0.75 13.90 -13.21
N LYS A 118 -1.07 14.72 -12.21
CA LYS A 118 -0.34 15.97 -11.94
C LYS A 118 1.15 15.73 -11.68
N MET A 119 1.49 14.71 -10.85
CA MET A 119 2.87 14.34 -10.59
C MET A 119 3.58 13.86 -11.87
N LYS A 120 2.92 13.04 -12.68
CA LYS A 120 3.46 12.54 -13.95
C LYS A 120 3.73 13.66 -14.95
N ASP A 121 2.86 14.65 -15.00
CA ASP A 121 2.98 15.77 -15.95
C ASP A 121 4.10 16.75 -15.54
N ASN A 122 4.37 16.91 -14.23
CA ASN A 122 5.27 17.93 -13.71
C ASN A 122 6.65 17.39 -13.25
N ILE A 123 6.75 16.10 -12.93
CA ILE A 123 8.00 15.46 -12.45
C ILE A 123 8.61 14.62 -13.57
N ILE A 124 9.54 15.21 -14.33
CA ILE A 124 10.16 14.60 -15.51
C ILE A 124 11.00 13.35 -15.20
N PHE A 125 11.50 13.21 -13.99
CA PHE A 125 12.29 12.06 -13.54
C PHE A 125 11.44 10.98 -12.83
N LEU A 126 10.10 11.11 -12.82
CA LEU A 126 9.22 10.11 -12.23
C LEU A 126 9.42 8.76 -12.93
N PRO A 127 9.71 7.66 -12.19
CA PRO A 127 9.86 6.34 -12.78
C PRO A 127 8.63 5.93 -13.60
N LYS A 128 8.85 5.25 -14.72
CA LYS A 128 7.74 4.78 -15.59
C LYS A 128 6.87 3.73 -14.91
N LYS A 129 7.47 2.93 -14.02
CA LYS A 129 6.76 1.90 -13.25
C LYS A 129 5.99 2.56 -12.12
N GLN A 130 4.69 2.69 -12.27
CA GLN A 130 3.76 3.23 -11.28
C GLN A 130 2.57 2.30 -11.12
N SER A 131 1.91 2.35 -9.96
CA SER A 131 0.68 1.60 -9.74
C SER A 131 -0.45 2.12 -10.65
N GLY A 132 -1.17 1.21 -11.29
CA GLY A 132 -2.34 1.54 -12.11
C GLY A 132 -3.67 1.55 -11.36
N TRP A 133 -3.69 1.26 -10.05
CA TRP A 133 -4.87 1.16 -9.21
C TRP A 133 -4.58 1.58 -7.78
N SER A 134 -5.63 1.81 -6.98
CA SER A 134 -5.48 2.22 -5.57
C SER A 134 -5.53 1.00 -4.66
N HIS A 135 -4.56 0.88 -3.77
CA HIS A 135 -4.50 -0.22 -2.80
C HIS A 135 -3.62 0.14 -1.61
N ILE A 136 -3.80 -0.62 -0.54
CA ILE A 136 -2.95 -0.56 0.65
C ILE A 136 -2.27 -1.91 0.78
N PRO A 137 -0.93 -1.99 0.68
CA PRO A 137 -0.20 -3.19 1.07
C PRO A 137 -0.40 -3.45 2.56
N ILE A 138 -0.92 -4.63 2.92
CA ILE A 138 -1.14 -5.00 4.31
C ILE A 138 -0.20 -6.12 4.78
N GLY A 139 0.51 -6.77 3.86
CA GLY A 139 1.46 -7.81 4.19
C GLY A 139 2.02 -8.54 2.99
N ARG A 140 2.80 -9.57 3.26
CA ARG A 140 3.38 -10.43 2.22
C ARG A 140 3.58 -11.86 2.72
N ILE A 141 3.18 -12.83 1.91
CA ILE A 141 3.54 -14.24 2.05
C ILE A 141 4.92 -14.42 1.45
N LEU A 142 5.87 -14.96 2.22
CA LEU A 142 7.30 -14.97 1.88
C LEU A 142 7.82 -16.33 1.43
N GLU A 143 6.96 -17.34 1.40
CA GLU A 143 7.30 -18.67 0.93
C GLU A 143 6.09 -19.34 0.25
N PRO A 144 6.31 -20.34 -0.61
CA PRO A 144 5.22 -21.10 -1.20
C PRO A 144 4.37 -21.79 -0.12
N ILE A 145 3.06 -21.73 -0.27
CA ILE A 145 2.10 -22.40 0.61
C ILE A 145 1.65 -23.73 -0.04
N GLY A 146 1.44 -24.76 0.80
CA GLY A 146 0.95 -26.06 0.32
C GLY A 146 -0.49 -25.99 -0.17
N SER A 147 -0.88 -26.92 -1.06
CA SER A 147 -2.18 -26.92 -1.75
C SER A 147 -3.39 -26.81 -0.82
N LYS A 148 -3.36 -27.44 0.36
CA LYS A 148 -4.46 -27.34 1.33
C LYS A 148 -4.64 -25.91 1.87
N LYS A 149 -3.54 -25.26 2.27
CA LYS A 149 -3.57 -23.87 2.74
C LYS A 149 -3.91 -22.91 1.60
N PHE A 150 -3.46 -23.21 0.39
CA PHE A 150 -3.81 -22.42 -0.79
C PHE A 150 -5.34 -22.38 -1.01
N ILE A 151 -6.01 -23.55 -0.97
CA ILE A 151 -7.47 -23.63 -1.11
C ILE A 151 -8.19 -22.85 0.02
N LEU A 152 -7.72 -22.98 1.26
CA LEU A 152 -8.30 -22.24 2.38
C LEU A 152 -8.12 -20.73 2.22
N LEU A 153 -6.94 -20.30 1.79
CA LEU A 153 -6.65 -18.90 1.51
C LEU A 153 -7.50 -18.38 0.35
N GLU A 154 -7.63 -19.14 -0.74
CA GLU A 154 -8.46 -18.79 -1.89
C GLU A 154 -9.92 -18.60 -1.49
N ASN A 155 -10.47 -19.50 -0.67
CA ASN A 155 -11.84 -19.38 -0.15
C ASN A 155 -12.01 -18.12 0.70
N LEU A 156 -11.12 -17.87 1.66
CA LEU A 156 -11.15 -16.67 2.48
C LEU A 156 -11.05 -15.38 1.64
N ILE A 157 -10.12 -15.34 0.69
CA ILE A 157 -9.96 -14.17 -0.20
C ILE A 157 -11.19 -14.00 -1.10
N SER A 158 -11.80 -15.09 -1.57
CA SER A 158 -13.04 -15.05 -2.35
C SER A 158 -14.20 -14.45 -1.55
N GLU A 159 -14.36 -14.85 -0.30
CA GLU A 159 -15.37 -14.27 0.61
C GLU A 159 -15.15 -12.77 0.85
N LEU A 160 -13.88 -12.35 0.92
CA LEU A 160 -13.51 -10.95 1.13
C LEU A 160 -13.48 -10.12 -0.16
N SER A 161 -13.57 -10.72 -1.34
CA SER A 161 -13.17 -10.08 -2.61
C SER A 161 -14.04 -8.91 -3.05
N ASN A 162 -15.31 -8.88 -2.65
CA ASN A 162 -16.31 -7.90 -3.13
C ASN A 162 -17.10 -7.22 -2.01
N ILE A 163 -16.68 -7.34 -0.76
CA ILE A 163 -17.36 -6.71 0.37
C ILE A 163 -16.70 -5.37 0.72
N LEU A 164 -17.50 -4.41 1.17
CA LEU A 164 -17.00 -3.21 1.81
C LEU A 164 -16.40 -3.60 3.19
N ILE A 165 -15.09 -3.49 3.32
CA ILE A 165 -14.37 -3.80 4.56
C ILE A 165 -14.41 -2.59 5.49
N VAL A 166 -14.06 -1.41 4.96
CA VAL A 166 -14.00 -0.15 5.71
C VAL A 166 -13.94 1.05 4.78
N ALA A 167 -14.32 2.22 5.31
CA ALA A 167 -14.14 3.52 4.67
C ALA A 167 -13.49 4.49 5.66
N ASP A 168 -12.73 5.46 5.14
CA ASP A 168 -12.16 6.57 5.91
C ASP A 168 -12.03 7.81 5.03
N THR A 169 -11.97 8.97 5.68
CA THR A 169 -11.70 10.24 5.00
C THR A 169 -10.21 10.53 5.06
N ILE A 170 -9.58 10.58 3.91
CA ILE A 170 -8.16 10.90 3.77
C ILE A 170 -8.00 12.41 3.57
N SER A 171 -7.12 13.04 4.36
CA SER A 171 -6.92 14.50 4.33
C SER A 171 -5.46 14.95 4.22
N SER A 172 -4.50 14.04 4.31
CA SER A 172 -3.09 14.42 4.32
C SER A 172 -2.27 13.61 3.32
N ILE A 173 -1.44 14.31 2.55
CA ILE A 173 -0.49 13.72 1.62
C ILE A 173 0.91 13.94 2.16
N LYS A 174 1.72 12.89 2.20
CA LYS A 174 3.07 12.92 2.76
C LYS A 174 4.09 12.36 1.79
N LEU A 175 5.23 13.04 1.66
CA LEU A 175 6.43 12.45 1.07
C LEU A 175 7.07 11.55 2.12
N VAL A 176 7.19 10.28 1.81
CA VAL A 176 7.71 9.25 2.70
C VAL A 176 9.03 8.72 2.16
N HIS A 177 9.99 8.52 3.05
CA HIS A 177 11.25 7.84 2.78
C HIS A 177 11.25 6.52 3.55
N GLU A 178 11.11 5.41 2.83
CA GLU A 178 11.14 4.06 3.40
C GLU A 178 12.57 3.52 3.39
N HIS A 179 12.99 2.95 4.52
CA HIS A 179 14.36 2.42 4.69
C HIS A 179 14.42 0.90 4.80
N ARG A 180 13.27 0.23 4.82
CA ARG A 180 13.19 -1.22 5.01
C ARG A 180 12.10 -1.81 4.14
N TRP A 181 12.43 -2.94 3.53
CA TRP A 181 11.47 -3.71 2.76
C TRP A 181 11.55 -5.21 3.10
N TYR A 182 10.44 -5.96 2.87
CA TYR A 182 10.36 -7.40 3.14
C TYR A 182 10.01 -8.19 1.88
#